data_874f6ea962403260bbcc92140ce657cc
#
_entry.id   874f6ea962403260bbcc92140ce657cc
#
_cell.length_a   1.000
_cell.length_b   1.000
_cell.length_c   1.000
_cell.angle_alpha   90.00
_cell.angle_beta   90.00
_cell.angle_gamma   90.00
#
_symmetry.space_group_name_H-M   'P 1'
#
loop_
_entity.id
_entity.type
_entity.pdbx_description
1 polymer ?
#
loop_
_entity_poly.entity_id
_entity_poly.type
_entity_poly.pdbx_seq_one_letter_code
_entity_poly.pdbx_strand_id
1 'polypeptide(L)'
;TFVKITLMTMLLTPLFSQVSSGGVPKSIQAGLSTVVPSVILPHVDKELLLAEDKIEMAKDVPYRFGTPIEVQYNLDNSGVWEDISGGRLWRLSIKSEDAYSINLLYDRFVLPEGAELFVYDQEMETVLGAFTSANNKIHETFSTSPTKGDVTILEYFEPSNVIFPGELQI
;
A
#
# COMPACT_ATOMS: atom_id res chain seq x y z
N THR A 1 -50.17 -36.57 -3.46
CA THR A 1 -49.43 -35.45 -4.05
C THR A 1 -48.20 -35.17 -3.22
N PHE A 2 -47.00 -35.63 -3.70
CA PHE A 2 -45.70 -35.35 -3.01
C PHE A 2 -45.12 -34.05 -3.51
N VAL A 3 -44.95 -33.07 -2.62
CA VAL A 3 -44.24 -31.82 -2.89
C VAL A 3 -42.73 -32.10 -2.74
N LYS A 4 -41.98 -32.05 -3.84
CA LYS A 4 -40.51 -32.08 -3.82
C LYS A 4 -40.00 -30.69 -3.49
N ILE A 5 -39.46 -30.46 -2.29
CA ILE A 5 -38.75 -29.27 -1.91
C ILE A 5 -37.29 -29.44 -2.40
N THR A 6 -36.92 -28.73 -3.45
CA THR A 6 -35.53 -28.64 -3.91
C THR A 6 -34.82 -27.56 -3.06
N LEU A 7 -33.97 -28.01 -2.14
CA LEU A 7 -33.12 -27.14 -1.35
C LEU A 7 -31.96 -26.63 -2.26
N MET A 8 -32.07 -25.38 -2.71
CA MET A 8 -31.01 -24.73 -3.47
C MET A 8 -29.93 -24.22 -2.50
N THR A 9 -28.85 -25.00 -2.36
CA THR A 9 -27.66 -24.58 -1.60
C THR A 9 -26.94 -23.49 -2.38
N MET A 10 -27.08 -22.24 -1.93
CA MET A 10 -26.33 -21.09 -2.44
C MET A 10 -24.89 -21.20 -1.90
N LEU A 11 -23.94 -21.61 -2.76
CA LEU A 11 -22.51 -21.52 -2.45
C LEU A 11 -22.15 -20.04 -2.34
N LEU A 12 -22.00 -19.54 -1.11
CA LEU A 12 -21.33 -18.27 -0.86
C LEU A 12 -19.84 -18.48 -1.11
N THR A 13 -19.36 -18.11 -2.30
CA THR A 13 -17.94 -17.94 -2.52
C THR A 13 -17.53 -16.64 -1.81
N PRO A 14 -16.54 -16.66 -0.89
CA PRO A 14 -16.03 -15.44 -0.30
C PRO A 14 -15.41 -14.58 -1.42
N LEU A 15 -15.96 -13.40 -1.63
CA LEU A 15 -15.34 -12.37 -2.46
C LEU A 15 -14.18 -11.79 -1.65
N PHE A 16 -12.96 -12.26 -1.93
CA PHE A 16 -11.74 -11.64 -1.40
C PHE A 16 -11.50 -10.31 -2.12
N SER A 17 -12.08 -9.26 -1.59
CA SER A 17 -11.65 -7.88 -1.81
C SER A 17 -10.31 -7.64 -1.10
N GLN A 18 -9.66 -6.49 -1.31
CA GLN A 18 -8.47 -6.10 -0.55
C GLN A 18 -8.78 -6.15 0.95
N VAL A 19 -8.35 -7.20 1.61
CA VAL A 19 -8.63 -7.40 3.03
C VAL A 19 -7.47 -6.82 3.82
N SER A 20 -7.71 -5.70 4.48
CA SER A 20 -6.85 -5.21 5.55
C SER A 20 -7.19 -5.96 6.83
N SER A 21 -6.22 -6.60 7.43
CA SER A 21 -6.41 -7.31 8.70
C SER A 21 -6.44 -6.37 9.92
N GLY A 22 -6.15 -5.09 9.71
CA GLY A 22 -5.97 -4.14 10.79
C GLY A 22 -4.70 -4.41 11.59
N GLY A 23 -4.57 -3.75 12.72
CA GLY A 23 -3.42 -3.93 13.62
C GLY A 23 -2.62 -2.65 13.80
N VAL A 24 -1.47 -2.80 14.47
CA VAL A 24 -0.53 -1.70 14.77
C VAL A 24 0.80 -2.02 14.11
N PRO A 25 1.43 -1.08 13.39
CA PRO A 25 2.75 -1.27 12.80
C PRO A 25 3.78 -1.81 13.81
N LYS A 26 4.65 -2.72 13.35
CA LYS A 26 5.64 -3.39 14.23
C LYS A 26 6.66 -2.42 14.82
N SER A 27 7.01 -1.34 14.09
CA SER A 27 7.92 -0.30 14.60
C SER A 27 7.39 0.33 15.89
N ILE A 28 6.08 0.58 15.96
CA ILE A 28 5.43 1.13 17.14
C ILE A 28 5.47 0.13 18.29
N GLN A 29 5.10 -1.13 17.99
CA GLN A 29 5.14 -2.20 18.99
C GLN A 29 6.54 -2.42 19.55
N ALA A 30 7.57 -2.29 18.70
CA ALA A 30 8.97 -2.44 19.07
C ALA A 30 9.61 -1.16 19.66
N GLY A 31 8.89 -0.05 19.71
CA GLY A 31 9.41 1.24 20.19
C GLY A 31 10.55 1.81 19.34
N LEU A 32 10.54 1.53 18.04
CA LEU A 32 11.56 2.04 17.13
C LEU A 32 11.38 3.55 16.86
N SER A 33 12.47 4.16 16.35
CA SER A 33 12.42 5.56 15.92
C SER A 33 11.33 5.79 14.87
N THR A 34 10.58 6.87 15.00
CA THR A 34 9.63 7.34 13.99
C THR A 34 10.31 7.98 12.78
N VAL A 35 11.61 8.31 12.90
CA VAL A 35 12.39 8.86 11.79
C VAL A 35 12.78 7.74 10.84
N VAL A 36 12.22 7.78 9.63
CA VAL A 36 12.48 6.84 8.55
C VAL A 36 13.20 7.59 7.43
N PRO A 37 14.26 7.01 6.83
CA PRO A 37 14.90 7.61 5.66
C PRO A 37 13.89 7.85 4.54
N SER A 38 13.88 9.09 4.02
CA SER A 38 12.91 9.51 3.01
C SER A 38 13.56 9.61 1.63
N VAL A 39 12.84 9.11 0.62
CA VAL A 39 13.06 9.47 -0.78
C VAL A 39 12.14 10.64 -1.12
N ILE A 40 12.66 11.61 -1.86
CA ILE A 40 11.90 12.80 -2.25
C ILE A 40 11.60 12.67 -3.75
N LEU A 41 10.33 12.73 -4.09
CA LEU A 41 9.86 12.65 -5.46
C LEU A 41 10.12 13.99 -6.21
N PRO A 42 10.19 13.96 -7.54
CA PRO A 42 10.26 15.17 -8.34
C PRO A 42 9.13 16.15 -8.01
N HIS A 43 9.44 17.43 -8.03
CA HIS A 43 8.43 18.47 -7.80
C HIS A 43 7.32 18.42 -8.85
N VAL A 44 6.08 18.54 -8.40
CA VAL A 44 4.88 18.61 -9.25
C VAL A 44 4.32 20.03 -9.17
N ASP A 45 4.26 20.72 -10.31
CA ASP A 45 3.66 22.06 -10.41
C ASP A 45 2.13 21.97 -10.32
N LYS A 46 1.61 22.12 -9.12
CA LYS A 46 0.15 22.03 -8.86
C LYS A 46 -0.62 23.15 -9.53
N GLU A 47 -0.05 24.35 -9.63
CA GLU A 47 -0.73 25.50 -10.24
C GLU A 47 -0.95 25.25 -11.73
N LEU A 48 0.06 24.71 -12.40
CA LEU A 48 -0.03 24.29 -13.80
C LEU A 48 -1.11 23.20 -13.97
N LEU A 49 -1.10 22.16 -13.13
CA LEU A 49 -2.08 21.07 -13.20
C LEU A 49 -3.51 21.57 -12.99
N LEU A 50 -3.73 22.46 -12.01
CA LEU A 50 -5.04 23.05 -11.75
C LEU A 50 -5.52 23.96 -12.88
N ALA A 51 -4.60 24.64 -13.57
CA ALA A 51 -4.93 25.43 -14.75
C ALA A 51 -5.34 24.53 -15.93
N GLU A 52 -4.62 23.44 -16.16
CA GLU A 52 -4.97 22.44 -17.16
C GLU A 52 -6.35 21.80 -16.87
N ASP A 53 -6.61 21.40 -15.63
CA ASP A 53 -7.86 20.79 -15.22
C ASP A 53 -9.07 21.69 -15.49
N LYS A 54 -8.94 23.01 -15.28
CA LYS A 54 -9.98 23.98 -15.62
C LYS A 54 -10.30 23.99 -17.11
N ILE A 55 -9.27 23.84 -17.96
CA ILE A 55 -9.45 23.80 -19.42
C ILE A 55 -10.09 22.49 -19.84
N GLU A 56 -9.71 21.37 -19.21
CA GLU A 56 -10.23 20.05 -19.51
C GLU A 56 -11.69 19.88 -19.06
N MET A 57 -12.06 20.38 -17.88
CA MET A 57 -13.44 20.41 -17.41
C MET A 57 -14.38 21.10 -18.40
N ALA A 58 -13.92 22.15 -19.09
CA ALA A 58 -14.69 22.82 -20.13
C ALA A 58 -14.92 21.98 -21.39
N LYS A 59 -14.17 20.86 -21.54
CA LYS A 59 -14.25 19.92 -22.68
C LYS A 59 -14.97 18.62 -22.34
N ASP A 60 -15.59 18.53 -21.16
CA ASP A 60 -16.24 17.30 -20.66
C ASP A 60 -15.30 16.08 -20.57
N VAL A 61 -14.03 16.34 -20.27
CA VAL A 61 -13.00 15.30 -20.03
C VAL A 61 -13.09 14.84 -18.58
N PRO A 62 -12.89 13.53 -18.27
CA PRO A 62 -12.90 13.04 -16.90
C PRO A 62 -11.92 13.81 -16.00
N TYR A 63 -12.35 14.09 -14.78
CA TYR A 63 -11.52 14.78 -13.80
C TYR A 63 -10.25 14.00 -13.49
N ARG A 64 -9.10 14.70 -13.42
CA ARG A 64 -7.80 14.13 -13.03
C ARG A 64 -7.84 13.73 -11.55
N PHE A 65 -7.63 12.45 -11.28
CA PHE A 65 -7.58 11.96 -9.91
C PHE A 65 -6.21 12.21 -9.25
N GLY A 66 -5.14 12.17 -10.04
CA GLY A 66 -3.77 12.36 -9.58
C GLY A 66 -2.78 12.46 -10.74
N THR A 67 -1.53 12.73 -10.41
CA THR A 67 -0.42 12.74 -11.37
C THR A 67 0.48 11.55 -11.10
N PRO A 68 0.65 10.62 -12.06
CA PRO A 68 1.55 9.50 -11.88
C PRO A 68 3.01 9.97 -11.88
N ILE A 69 3.81 9.43 -10.99
CA ILE A 69 5.26 9.60 -10.95
C ILE A 69 5.88 8.21 -11.01
N GLU A 70 6.60 7.94 -12.10
CA GLU A 70 7.28 6.67 -12.30
C GLU A 70 8.48 6.57 -11.36
N VAL A 71 8.54 5.50 -10.59
CA VAL A 71 9.62 5.19 -9.64
C VAL A 71 10.01 3.71 -9.74
N GLN A 72 11.12 3.34 -9.13
CA GLN A 72 11.58 1.93 -9.06
C GLN A 72 12.12 1.64 -7.65
N TYR A 73 11.27 1.76 -6.65
CA TYR A 73 11.62 1.47 -5.27
C TYR A 73 11.25 0.03 -4.92
N ASN A 74 12.19 -0.68 -4.30
CA ASN A 74 11.99 -2.06 -3.86
C ASN A 74 12.76 -2.33 -2.56
N LEU A 75 12.62 -3.55 -2.03
CA LEU A 75 13.23 -3.97 -0.77
C LEU A 75 14.75 -3.98 -0.77
N ASP A 76 15.40 -3.97 -1.96
CA ASP A 76 16.85 -4.07 -2.11
C ASP A 76 17.52 -2.73 -2.36
N ASN A 77 16.81 -1.78 -3.04
CA ASN A 77 17.42 -0.54 -3.51
C ASN A 77 16.98 0.71 -2.75
N SER A 78 16.02 0.60 -1.87
CA SER A 78 15.48 1.73 -1.12
C SER A 78 15.07 1.34 0.29
N GLY A 79 14.85 2.36 1.16
CA GLY A 79 14.50 2.11 2.55
C GLY A 79 15.63 1.52 3.39
N VAL A 80 15.28 1.05 4.56
CA VAL A 80 16.23 0.44 5.52
C VAL A 80 15.62 -0.80 6.15
N TRP A 81 16.46 -1.80 6.36
CA TRP A 81 16.15 -3.00 7.11
C TRP A 81 16.67 -2.89 8.55
N GLU A 82 15.89 -3.33 9.51
CA GLU A 82 16.23 -3.44 10.93
C GLU A 82 15.81 -4.81 11.45
N ASP A 83 16.69 -5.46 12.20
CA ASP A 83 16.33 -6.71 12.88
C ASP A 83 15.49 -6.42 14.11
N ILE A 84 14.36 -7.12 14.23
CA ILE A 84 13.47 -7.05 15.38
C ILE A 84 13.11 -8.45 15.89
N SER A 85 12.44 -8.51 17.02
CA SER A 85 12.00 -9.80 17.55
C SER A 85 11.08 -10.54 16.57
N GLY A 86 11.46 -11.75 16.20
CA GLY A 86 10.70 -12.62 15.31
C GLY A 86 10.97 -12.45 13.82
N GLY A 87 11.79 -11.48 13.39
CA GLY A 87 12.09 -11.27 11.99
C GLY A 87 12.85 -9.99 11.72
N ARG A 88 12.59 -9.41 10.57
CA ARG A 88 13.18 -8.14 10.14
C ARG A 88 12.13 -7.17 9.63
N LEU A 89 12.38 -5.90 9.76
CA LEU A 89 11.49 -4.82 9.40
C LEU A 89 12.15 -3.92 8.36
N TRP A 90 11.53 -3.75 7.22
CA TRP A 90 11.93 -2.78 6.21
C TRP A 90 11.02 -1.55 6.28
N ARG A 91 11.62 -0.37 6.22
CA ARG A 91 10.88 0.88 6.23
C ARG A 91 11.38 1.84 5.16
N LEU A 92 10.44 2.47 4.47
CA LEU A 92 10.68 3.52 3.47
C LEU A 92 9.70 4.65 3.68
N SER A 93 10.18 5.89 3.72
CA SER A 93 9.35 7.09 3.63
C SER A 93 9.44 7.66 2.21
N ILE A 94 8.30 7.99 1.62
CA ILE A 94 8.19 8.64 0.32
C ILE A 94 7.56 10.02 0.53
N LYS A 95 8.26 11.06 0.10
CA LYS A 95 7.78 12.44 0.18
C LYS A 95 7.53 12.99 -1.22
N SER A 96 6.31 13.49 -1.44
CA SER A 96 5.91 14.29 -2.59
C SER A 96 5.52 15.67 -2.10
N GLU A 97 6.42 16.64 -2.23
CA GLU A 97 6.25 17.97 -1.66
C GLU A 97 4.91 18.59 -2.06
N ASP A 98 4.19 19.10 -1.06
CA ASP A 98 2.86 19.71 -1.19
C ASP A 98 1.74 18.79 -1.71
N ALA A 99 1.90 17.49 -1.80
CA ALA A 99 0.82 16.60 -2.18
C ALA A 99 -0.31 16.61 -1.15
N TYR A 100 -1.55 16.49 -1.60
CA TYR A 100 -2.71 16.31 -0.72
C TYR A 100 -2.82 14.88 -0.21
N SER A 101 -2.38 13.95 -1.04
CA SER A 101 -2.36 12.52 -0.71
C SER A 101 -1.42 11.78 -1.64
N ILE A 102 -0.96 10.61 -1.20
CA ILE A 102 -0.10 9.71 -1.99
C ILE A 102 -0.77 8.34 -1.98
N ASN A 103 -0.98 7.76 -3.17
CA ASN A 103 -1.30 6.35 -3.27
C ASN A 103 -0.20 5.60 -4.02
N LEU A 104 -0.07 4.32 -3.72
CA LEU A 104 1.01 3.50 -4.25
C LEU A 104 0.45 2.42 -5.17
N LEU A 105 1.11 2.27 -6.31
CA LEU A 105 0.88 1.17 -7.25
C LEU A 105 2.12 0.26 -7.20
N TYR A 106 1.88 -1.02 -7.00
CA TYR A 106 2.93 -2.03 -6.94
C TYR A 106 2.92 -2.86 -8.20
N ASP A 107 4.02 -2.82 -8.94
CA ASP A 107 4.26 -3.69 -10.09
C ASP A 107 4.59 -5.12 -9.64
N ARG A 108 5.15 -5.25 -8.44
CA ARG A 108 5.41 -6.51 -7.79
C ARG A 108 4.93 -6.47 -6.35
N PHE A 109 4.08 -7.43 -5.99
CA PHE A 109 3.53 -7.58 -4.65
C PHE A 109 3.36 -9.06 -4.33
N VAL A 110 4.33 -9.64 -3.64
CA VAL A 110 4.32 -11.04 -3.22
C VAL A 110 4.80 -11.11 -1.78
N LEU A 111 3.92 -11.45 -0.87
CA LEU A 111 4.22 -11.55 0.55
C LEU A 111 4.25 -13.02 0.99
N PRO A 112 5.28 -13.46 1.72
CA PRO A 112 5.29 -14.78 2.33
C PRO A 112 4.29 -14.87 3.50
N GLU A 113 3.98 -16.08 3.91
CA GLU A 113 3.11 -16.29 5.07
C GLU A 113 3.71 -15.69 6.34
N GLY A 114 2.87 -15.01 7.12
CA GLY A 114 3.26 -14.30 8.34
C GLY A 114 3.88 -12.93 8.12
N ALA A 115 4.17 -12.54 6.87
CA ALA A 115 4.59 -11.18 6.57
C ALA A 115 3.42 -10.19 6.64
N GLU A 116 3.74 -8.96 7.00
CA GLU A 116 2.77 -7.87 7.13
C GLU A 116 3.30 -6.60 6.46
N LEU A 117 2.49 -5.95 5.63
CA LEU A 117 2.77 -4.61 5.11
C LEU A 117 1.76 -3.63 5.67
N PHE A 118 2.27 -2.52 6.22
CA PHE A 118 1.50 -1.33 6.55
C PHE A 118 1.93 -0.16 5.66
N VAL A 119 0.97 0.71 5.35
CA VAL A 119 1.20 1.98 4.66
C VAL A 119 0.43 3.05 5.41
N TYR A 120 1.12 4.10 5.85
CA TYR A 120 0.52 5.12 6.70
C TYR A 120 1.12 6.51 6.43
N ASP A 121 0.36 7.56 6.76
CA ASP A 121 0.85 8.93 6.74
C ASP A 121 1.72 9.23 7.98
N GLN A 122 2.45 10.33 7.92
CA GLN A 122 3.39 10.73 8.97
C GLN A 122 2.73 10.90 10.34
N GLU A 123 1.48 11.36 10.37
CA GLU A 123 0.72 11.61 11.60
C GLU A 123 -0.07 10.38 12.05
N MET A 124 -0.04 9.30 11.27
CA MET A 124 -0.81 8.06 11.49
C MET A 124 -2.33 8.28 11.59
N GLU A 125 -2.85 9.30 10.93
CA GLU A 125 -4.30 9.50 10.77
C GLU A 125 -4.90 8.46 9.84
N THR A 126 -4.13 8.03 8.83
CA THR A 126 -4.49 6.97 7.88
C THR A 126 -3.50 5.83 8.03
N VAL A 127 -3.93 4.69 8.53
CA VAL A 127 -3.12 3.46 8.59
C VAL A 127 -3.81 2.37 7.78
N LEU A 128 -3.18 1.96 6.69
CA LEU A 128 -3.65 0.92 5.79
C LEU A 128 -2.87 -0.38 6.07
N GLY A 129 -3.56 -1.50 6.12
CA GLY A 129 -2.94 -2.80 6.42
C GLY A 129 -3.53 -3.40 7.71
N ALA A 130 -2.95 -4.42 8.33
CA ALA A 130 -1.88 -5.21 7.68
C ALA A 130 -2.36 -5.83 6.38
N PHE A 131 -1.58 -5.66 5.32
CA PHE A 131 -1.70 -6.50 4.13
C PHE A 131 -0.79 -7.71 4.31
N THR A 132 -1.27 -8.89 3.89
CA THR A 132 -0.60 -10.17 4.15
C THR A 132 -0.54 -11.01 2.88
N SER A 133 -0.05 -12.24 2.97
CA SER A 133 -0.08 -13.21 1.86
C SER A 133 -1.49 -13.44 1.29
N ALA A 134 -2.56 -13.18 2.05
CA ALA A 134 -3.94 -13.22 1.57
C ALA A 134 -4.25 -12.16 0.50
N ASN A 135 -3.44 -11.12 0.41
CA ASN A 135 -3.56 -10.06 -0.60
C ASN A 135 -2.79 -10.37 -1.89
N ASN A 136 -1.97 -11.42 -1.93
CA ASN A 136 -1.30 -11.86 -3.14
C ASN A 136 -2.32 -12.19 -4.23
N LYS A 137 -2.06 -11.76 -5.44
CA LYS A 137 -2.90 -12.02 -6.62
C LYS A 137 -2.08 -12.74 -7.68
N ILE A 138 -2.76 -13.44 -8.58
CA ILE A 138 -2.11 -14.18 -9.67
C ILE A 138 -1.33 -13.27 -10.64
N HIS A 139 -1.73 -12.00 -10.74
CA HIS A 139 -1.04 -10.99 -11.54
C HIS A 139 0.06 -10.24 -10.76
N GLU A 140 0.22 -10.53 -9.45
CA GLU A 140 1.26 -10.04 -8.56
C GLU A 140 1.36 -8.51 -8.44
N THR A 141 0.36 -7.78 -8.94
CA THR A 141 0.26 -6.33 -8.78
C THR A 141 -0.71 -5.96 -7.66
N PHE A 142 -0.51 -4.80 -7.07
CA PHE A 142 -1.33 -4.32 -5.96
C PHE A 142 -1.45 -2.79 -5.99
N SER A 143 -2.43 -2.26 -5.30
CA SER A 143 -2.56 -0.81 -5.08
C SER A 143 -3.13 -0.56 -3.70
N THR A 144 -2.72 0.53 -3.07
CA THR A 144 -3.31 0.97 -1.81
C THR A 144 -4.32 2.09 -2.04
N SER A 145 -5.16 2.35 -1.07
CA SER A 145 -5.88 3.63 -1.00
C SER A 145 -4.88 4.76 -0.76
N PRO A 146 -5.22 6.02 -1.09
CA PRO A 146 -4.39 7.15 -0.75
C PRO A 146 -4.19 7.31 0.75
N THR A 147 -2.97 7.63 1.17
CA THR A 147 -2.67 8.19 2.49
C THR A 147 -2.72 9.71 2.41
N LYS A 148 -3.11 10.37 3.50
CA LYS A 148 -3.25 11.82 3.56
C LYS A 148 -1.88 12.52 3.65
N GLY A 149 -1.76 13.68 3.01
CA GLY A 149 -0.58 14.54 3.11
C GLY A 149 0.51 14.24 2.09
N ASP A 150 1.66 14.82 2.30
CA ASP A 150 2.80 14.84 1.40
C ASP A 150 3.86 13.78 1.72
N VAL A 151 3.64 12.98 2.77
CA VAL A 151 4.52 11.88 3.19
C VAL A 151 3.72 10.60 3.39
N THR A 152 4.18 9.51 2.80
CA THR A 152 3.69 8.16 3.08
C THR A 152 4.84 7.28 3.54
N ILE A 153 4.58 6.43 4.53
CA ILE A 153 5.56 5.51 5.09
C ILE A 153 5.09 4.09 4.82
N LEU A 154 6.00 3.29 4.26
CA LEU A 154 5.82 1.86 4.10
C LEU A 154 6.60 1.16 5.21
N GLU A 155 5.96 0.16 5.78
CA GLU A 155 6.55 -0.71 6.79
C GLU A 155 6.23 -2.15 6.47
N TYR A 156 7.26 -2.93 6.12
CA TYR A 156 7.14 -4.33 5.77
C TYR A 156 7.88 -5.19 6.79
N PHE A 157 7.14 -6.04 7.48
CA PHE A 157 7.69 -7.06 8.38
C PHE A 157 7.81 -8.39 7.67
N GLU A 158 9.00 -9.01 7.78
CA GLU A 158 9.26 -10.35 7.29
C GLU A 158 9.69 -11.27 8.44
N PRO A 159 8.95 -12.36 8.72
CA PRO A 159 9.34 -13.33 9.73
C PRO A 159 10.67 -14.03 9.41
N SER A 160 11.42 -14.46 10.44
CA SER A 160 12.70 -15.17 10.25
C SER A 160 12.55 -16.51 9.51
N ASN A 161 11.38 -17.13 9.53
CA ASN A 161 11.16 -18.50 9.02
C ASN A 161 10.25 -18.48 7.78
N VAL A 162 10.52 -17.62 6.81
CA VAL A 162 9.76 -17.60 5.55
C VAL A 162 10.27 -18.65 4.58
N ILE A 163 9.37 -19.23 3.76
CA ILE A 163 9.72 -20.21 2.72
C ILE A 163 10.40 -19.53 1.53
N PHE A 164 10.01 -18.27 1.26
CA PHE A 164 10.60 -17.42 0.23
C PHE A 164 10.60 -15.96 0.73
N PRO A 165 11.54 -15.13 0.29
CA PRO A 165 11.55 -13.72 0.67
C PRO A 165 10.39 -12.97 0.04
N GLY A 166 9.89 -11.92 0.69
CA GLY A 166 8.89 -11.05 0.11
C GLY A 166 9.44 -10.22 -1.05
N GLU A 167 8.56 -9.86 -1.98
CA GLU A 167 8.88 -9.02 -3.11
C GLU A 167 7.89 -7.84 -3.16
N LEU A 168 8.42 -6.63 -3.03
CA LEU A 168 7.68 -5.38 -3.18
C LEU A 168 8.43 -4.49 -4.17
N GLN A 169 7.73 -3.99 -5.19
CA GLN A 169 8.24 -2.99 -6.12
C GLN A 169 7.14 -1.98 -6.44
N ILE A 170 7.47 -0.72 -6.29
CA ILE A 170 6.62 0.43 -6.56
C ILE A 170 7.16 1.12 -7.80
#